data_bcd6cd11c7548771e88c599e668038a9
#
_entry.id   bcd6cd11c7548771e88c599e668038a9
#
_cell.length_a   1.000
_cell.length_b   1.000
_cell.length_c   1.000
_cell.angle_alpha   90.00
_cell.angle_beta   90.00
_cell.angle_gamma   90.00
#
_symmetry.space_group_name_H-M   'P 1'
#
loop_
_entity.id
_entity.type
_entity.pdbx_description
1 polymer ?
#
loop_
_entity_poly.entity_id
_entity_poly.type
_entity_poly.pdbx_seq_one_letter_code
_entity_poly.pdbx_strand_id
1 'polypeptide(L)'
;MKKILALVLALVMALGLVACGDKGGEQQEGGTPNTTGEEKVVKIGVFEPLTGDNGAGGKQEVLGMQYANYVQPTVDINGETYKVQLEVVDNRTAAENGPSAAAELVNKGVSIVLGSYGSGVSMAGGTVFAEAGVPAIGVTCTNPQVTSDCDVYFRICFLDPFQGTVLANYAYKELGVDTAYLLGMLGSDYDQGLIYYFTQAFEKLGGKVVAENFPEGNANFVSYINNAKAANAGVIFSPVSINYAQLIVEAAAAQGFEGTILGGDTLDSNMVVEAAKGKDVDVKITTFYQEGGNPEFDAGIKEWINANADAKTNNGGNDMVSAVTVMGYDAYFTALEAIKAAGSTAPADILAALPGVTYSGISGEISFDDIGIPFCLINANALDFCKLRD
;
A
#
# COMPACT_ATOMS: atom_id res chain seq x y z
N MET A 1 12.32 -57.17 -2.27
CA MET A 1 13.79 -57.10 -2.26
C MET A 1 14.13 -55.71 -1.74
N LYS A 2 14.04 -55.41 -0.52
CA LYS A 2 14.82 -55.63 0.73
C LYS A 2 16.32 -55.53 0.51
N LYS A 3 16.88 -54.50 1.22
CA LYS A 3 18.32 -54.26 1.47
C LYS A 3 19.00 -53.43 0.38
N ILE A 4 19.21 -52.16 0.71
CA ILE A 4 20.46 -51.37 0.76
C ILE A 4 20.02 -49.95 1.08
N LEU A 5 19.89 -49.65 2.38
CA LEU A 5 19.82 -48.29 2.91
C LEU A 5 20.28 -48.32 4.36
N ALA A 6 21.55 -48.41 4.56
CA ALA A 6 22.19 -48.18 5.84
C ALA A 6 23.70 -48.22 5.60
N LEU A 7 24.31 -47.08 5.32
CA LEU A 7 25.76 -46.81 5.54
C LEU A 7 26.10 -45.43 4.95
N VAL A 8 25.79 -44.35 5.66
CA VAL A 8 26.57 -43.11 5.70
C VAL A 8 25.97 -42.27 6.85
N LEU A 9 26.20 -42.74 8.07
CA LEU A 9 26.00 -41.90 9.26
C LEU A 9 26.95 -42.41 10.34
N ALA A 10 28.22 -42.17 10.22
CA ALA A 10 29.22 -42.28 11.29
C ALA A 10 30.60 -41.99 10.73
N LEU A 11 31.01 -40.75 10.75
CA LEU A 11 32.42 -40.37 10.88
C LEU A 11 32.53 -38.85 10.90
N VAL A 12 32.47 -38.23 12.04
CA VAL A 12 33.30 -37.12 12.52
C VAL A 12 32.91 -36.85 13.97
N MET A 13 33.41 -37.67 14.85
CA MET A 13 33.70 -37.33 16.23
C MET A 13 34.97 -38.09 16.59
N ALA A 14 36.10 -37.42 16.61
CA ALA A 14 37.19 -37.67 17.53
C ALA A 14 38.38 -36.78 17.20
N LEU A 15 38.91 -36.26 18.31
CA LEU A 15 40.30 -35.84 18.54
C LEU A 15 40.60 -34.38 18.19
N GLY A 16 41.05 -33.60 19.13
CA GLY A 16 41.87 -34.01 20.20
C GLY A 16 42.35 -32.92 21.13
N LEU A 17 42.51 -33.33 22.28
CA LEU A 17 43.31 -32.72 23.34
C LEU A 17 44.76 -33.16 23.20
N VAL A 18 45.70 -32.21 23.10
CA VAL A 18 47.10 -32.37 23.63
C VAL A 18 47.68 -30.97 23.84
N ALA A 19 47.93 -30.68 24.93
CA ALA A 19 48.80 -30.21 25.95
C ALA A 19 50.09 -29.48 25.49
N CYS A 20 50.30 -28.36 26.19
CA CYS A 20 51.48 -27.63 26.60
C CYS A 20 52.87 -28.11 26.18
N GLY A 21 53.69 -27.13 25.72
CA GLY A 21 55.15 -27.25 25.62
C GLY A 21 55.80 -25.97 25.08
N ASP A 22 56.47 -25.31 25.91
CA ASP A 22 57.18 -24.05 26.03
C ASP A 22 58.26 -23.74 24.95
N LYS A 23 58.49 -22.41 24.76
CA LYS A 23 59.66 -21.67 24.27
C LYS A 23 59.86 -21.23 22.82
N GLY A 24 59.68 -19.89 22.65
CA GLY A 24 60.70 -19.04 22.05
C GLY A 24 60.70 -18.84 20.55
N GLY A 25 60.36 -17.61 20.12
CA GLY A 25 60.69 -17.10 18.78
C GLY A 25 59.76 -16.03 18.28
N GLU A 26 60.16 -14.77 18.41
CA GLU A 26 59.55 -13.61 17.77
C GLU A 26 59.56 -13.75 16.26
N GLN A 27 58.38 -13.66 15.61
CA GLN A 27 58.22 -13.07 14.29
C GLN A 27 56.84 -12.43 14.18
N GLN A 28 56.86 -11.11 14.02
CA GLN A 28 55.77 -10.27 13.67
C GLN A 28 55.31 -10.64 12.24
N GLU A 29 54.16 -11.25 12.09
CA GLU A 29 53.42 -11.22 10.83
C GLU A 29 52.06 -10.54 11.08
N GLY A 30 51.81 -9.51 10.26
CA GLY A 30 50.64 -8.69 10.32
C GLY A 30 49.36 -9.52 10.18
N GLY A 31 48.67 -9.68 11.28
CA GLY A 31 47.31 -10.18 11.29
C GLY A 31 46.39 -9.12 10.73
N THR A 32 45.88 -9.35 9.53
CA THR A 32 44.71 -8.67 9.01
C THR A 32 43.58 -8.84 10.06
N PRO A 33 42.94 -7.79 10.55
CA PRO A 33 41.79 -7.96 11.42
C PRO A 33 40.70 -8.65 10.62
N ASN A 34 40.40 -9.90 10.97
CA ASN A 34 39.21 -10.56 10.50
C ASN A 34 38.01 -9.96 11.26
N THR A 35 37.61 -8.77 10.85
CA THR A 35 36.35 -8.14 11.28
C THR A 35 35.21 -8.85 10.55
N THR A 36 34.78 -10.00 11.08
CA THR A 36 33.42 -10.44 10.91
C THR A 36 32.54 -9.50 11.74
N GLY A 37 32.39 -8.26 11.28
CA GLY A 37 31.38 -7.37 11.82
C GLY A 37 30.02 -8.02 11.55
N GLU A 38 29.23 -8.20 12.61
CA GLU A 38 27.82 -8.57 12.43
C GLU A 38 27.18 -7.55 11.49
N GLU A 39 26.51 -8.04 10.44
CA GLU A 39 25.80 -7.18 9.48
C GLU A 39 24.75 -6.36 10.25
N LYS A 40 24.87 -5.04 10.27
CA LYS A 40 23.88 -4.17 10.88
C LYS A 40 22.61 -4.18 10.06
N VAL A 41 21.47 -4.39 10.71
CA VAL A 41 20.18 -4.51 10.06
C VAL A 41 19.20 -3.51 10.67
N VAL A 42 18.44 -2.84 9.82
CA VAL A 42 17.23 -2.11 10.19
C VAL A 42 16.04 -2.84 9.60
N LYS A 43 14.99 -3.04 10.41
CA LYS A 43 13.79 -3.75 9.99
C LYS A 43 12.66 -2.77 9.73
N ILE A 44 12.10 -2.82 8.53
CA ILE A 44 10.89 -2.10 8.15
C ILE A 44 9.75 -3.11 8.11
N GLY A 45 8.72 -2.90 8.91
CA GLY A 45 7.51 -3.71 8.90
C GLY A 45 6.66 -3.37 7.67
N VAL A 46 6.06 -4.38 7.06
CA VAL A 46 5.09 -4.22 5.97
C VAL A 46 3.77 -4.83 6.44
N PHE A 47 2.78 -3.96 6.67
CA PHE A 47 1.46 -4.27 7.23
C PHE A 47 0.41 -4.18 6.14
N GLU A 48 0.36 -5.19 5.24
CA GLU A 48 -0.48 -5.14 4.06
C GLU A 48 -1.41 -6.34 3.95
N PRO A 49 -2.61 -6.19 3.33
CA PRO A 49 -3.44 -7.33 3.01
C PRO A 49 -2.82 -8.10 1.84
N LEU A 50 -2.44 -9.35 2.08
CA LEU A 50 -2.02 -10.28 1.01
C LEU A 50 -3.14 -11.24 0.65
N THR A 51 -4.17 -11.32 1.52
CA THR A 51 -5.37 -12.13 1.36
C THR A 51 -6.62 -11.33 1.71
N GLY A 52 -7.81 -11.88 1.39
CA GLY A 52 -9.09 -11.20 1.56
C GLY A 52 -9.41 -10.22 0.42
N ASP A 53 -10.43 -9.40 0.60
CA ASP A 53 -10.99 -8.56 -0.46
C ASP A 53 -9.99 -7.52 -0.99
N ASN A 54 -9.12 -6.99 -0.13
CA ASN A 54 -8.09 -6.03 -0.49
C ASN A 54 -6.75 -6.67 -0.91
N GLY A 55 -6.68 -8.01 -0.95
CA GLY A 55 -5.43 -8.73 -1.21
C GLY A 55 -4.76 -8.40 -2.55
N ALA A 56 -5.52 -8.01 -3.57
CA ALA A 56 -4.96 -7.63 -4.87
C ALA A 56 -4.19 -6.29 -4.75
N GLY A 57 -4.80 -5.27 -4.13
CA GLY A 57 -4.19 -3.96 -3.94
C GLY A 57 -2.98 -4.00 -3.00
N GLY A 58 -3.12 -4.67 -1.85
CA GLY A 58 -2.00 -4.79 -0.90
C GLY A 58 -0.78 -5.50 -1.49
N LYS A 59 -0.97 -6.52 -2.33
CA LYS A 59 0.14 -7.15 -3.05
C LYS A 59 0.84 -6.19 -3.99
N GLN A 60 0.12 -5.27 -4.63
CA GLN A 60 0.68 -4.25 -5.50
C GLN A 60 1.46 -3.19 -4.70
N GLU A 61 1.02 -2.79 -3.50
CA GLU A 61 1.80 -1.94 -2.60
C GLU A 61 3.09 -2.63 -2.15
N VAL A 62 3.00 -3.88 -1.71
CA VAL A 62 4.17 -4.69 -1.33
C VAL A 62 5.17 -4.82 -2.48
N LEU A 63 4.68 -4.96 -3.71
CA LEU A 63 5.53 -5.03 -4.91
C LEU A 63 6.34 -3.74 -5.08
N GLY A 64 5.76 -2.57 -4.86
CA GLY A 64 6.46 -1.29 -4.86
C GLY A 64 7.56 -1.23 -3.80
N MET A 65 7.25 -1.64 -2.56
CA MET A 65 8.22 -1.69 -1.46
C MET A 65 9.36 -2.67 -1.75
N GLN A 66 9.06 -3.84 -2.33
CA GLN A 66 10.06 -4.84 -2.71
C GLN A 66 10.97 -4.35 -3.83
N TYR A 67 10.42 -3.67 -4.84
CA TYR A 67 11.22 -3.05 -5.89
C TYR A 67 12.11 -1.94 -5.34
N ALA A 68 11.59 -1.10 -4.44
CA ALA A 68 12.37 -0.07 -3.77
C ALA A 68 13.53 -0.67 -2.96
N ASN A 69 13.29 -1.74 -2.22
CA ASN A 69 14.33 -2.47 -1.48
C ASN A 69 15.36 -3.13 -2.41
N TYR A 70 14.94 -3.62 -3.58
CA TYR A 70 15.86 -4.12 -4.61
C TYR A 70 16.76 -3.00 -5.15
N VAL A 71 16.22 -1.81 -5.40
CA VAL A 71 16.97 -0.64 -5.89
C VAL A 71 17.91 -0.08 -4.82
N GLN A 72 17.44 0.02 -3.57
CA GLN A 72 18.17 0.59 -2.43
C GLN A 72 18.08 -0.34 -1.21
N PRO A 73 18.91 -1.41 -1.15
CA PRO A 73 18.82 -2.41 -0.08
C PRO A 73 19.46 -1.99 1.24
N THR A 74 20.04 -0.79 1.31
CA THR A 74 20.78 -0.30 2.47
C THR A 74 20.46 1.15 2.78
N VAL A 75 20.67 1.56 4.04
CA VAL A 75 20.58 2.93 4.50
C VAL A 75 21.82 3.29 5.31
N ASP A 76 22.33 4.51 5.14
CA ASP A 76 23.40 5.04 5.98
C ASP A 76 22.81 5.73 7.21
N ILE A 77 23.28 5.36 8.39
CA ILE A 77 22.89 5.94 9.67
C ILE A 77 24.17 6.40 10.35
N ASN A 78 24.41 7.71 10.41
CA ASN A 78 25.61 8.33 11.03
C ASN A 78 26.94 7.79 10.50
N GLY A 79 27.02 7.52 9.18
CA GLY A 79 28.22 7.00 8.53
C GLY A 79 28.42 5.49 8.65
N GLU A 80 27.42 4.77 9.16
CA GLU A 80 27.40 3.32 9.21
C GLU A 80 26.30 2.77 8.31
N THR A 81 26.65 1.82 7.43
CA THR A 81 25.70 1.21 6.51
C THR A 81 24.92 0.09 7.18
N TYR A 82 23.60 0.18 7.13
CA TYR A 82 22.63 -0.83 7.59
C TYR A 82 21.96 -1.48 6.40
N LYS A 83 21.81 -2.79 6.43
CA LYS A 83 20.96 -3.51 5.50
C LYS A 83 19.49 -3.31 5.89
N VAL A 84 18.64 -3.04 4.92
CA VAL A 84 17.19 -2.92 5.13
C VAL A 84 16.53 -4.28 4.91
N GLN A 85 15.84 -4.74 5.94
CA GLN A 85 15.06 -5.97 5.90
C GLN A 85 13.57 -5.65 5.98
N LEU A 86 12.79 -6.11 5.01
CA LEU A 86 11.33 -6.02 5.02
C LEU A 86 10.75 -7.21 5.79
N GLU A 87 9.97 -6.92 6.84
CA GLU A 87 9.20 -7.91 7.60
C GLU A 87 7.73 -7.82 7.16
N VAL A 88 7.35 -8.69 6.22
CA VAL A 88 6.01 -8.68 5.63
C VAL A 88 5.06 -9.52 6.46
N VAL A 89 3.91 -8.93 6.84
CA VAL A 89 2.83 -9.60 7.58
C VAL A 89 1.50 -9.34 6.87
N ASP A 90 0.78 -10.41 6.57
CA ASP A 90 -0.57 -10.36 6.01
C ASP A 90 -1.59 -9.94 7.09
N ASN A 91 -2.19 -8.78 6.93
CA ASN A 91 -3.24 -8.30 7.84
C ASN A 91 -4.64 -8.81 7.48
N ARG A 92 -4.79 -9.56 6.39
CA ARG A 92 -6.00 -10.26 5.96
C ARG A 92 -7.23 -9.38 5.75
N THR A 93 -7.02 -8.13 5.37
CA THR A 93 -8.07 -7.15 5.01
C THR A 93 -8.96 -6.70 6.17
N ALA A 94 -9.56 -7.61 6.91
CA ALA A 94 -10.59 -7.30 7.89
C ALA A 94 -10.02 -6.62 9.15
N ALA A 95 -10.71 -5.60 9.64
CA ALA A 95 -10.25 -4.79 10.78
C ALA A 95 -9.95 -5.62 12.04
N GLU A 96 -10.72 -6.68 12.30
CA GLU A 96 -10.50 -7.58 13.43
C GLU A 96 -9.17 -8.34 13.40
N ASN A 97 -8.55 -8.48 12.24
CA ASN A 97 -7.22 -9.10 12.10
C ASN A 97 -6.07 -8.11 12.34
N GLY A 98 -6.35 -6.81 12.21
CA GLY A 98 -5.37 -5.74 12.33
C GLY A 98 -4.51 -5.83 13.61
N PRO A 99 -5.11 -5.92 14.81
CA PRO A 99 -4.33 -5.97 16.04
C PRO A 99 -3.36 -7.15 16.14
N SER A 100 -3.75 -8.34 15.66
CA SER A 100 -2.87 -9.52 15.70
C SER A 100 -1.69 -9.40 14.74
N ALA A 101 -1.91 -8.89 13.53
CA ALA A 101 -0.87 -8.67 12.55
C ALA A 101 0.09 -7.53 12.97
N ALA A 102 -0.44 -6.45 13.56
CA ALA A 102 0.37 -5.37 14.10
C ALA A 102 1.25 -5.86 15.26
N ALA A 103 0.69 -6.66 16.20
CA ALA A 103 1.47 -7.25 17.30
C ALA A 103 2.57 -8.18 16.78
N GLU A 104 2.36 -8.91 15.69
CA GLU A 104 3.40 -9.72 15.06
C GLU A 104 4.59 -8.86 14.60
N LEU A 105 4.32 -7.72 13.93
CA LEU A 105 5.38 -6.79 13.50
C LEU A 105 6.13 -6.19 14.69
N VAL A 106 5.41 -5.74 15.73
CA VAL A 106 6.03 -5.24 16.96
C VAL A 106 6.94 -6.30 17.59
N ASN A 107 6.50 -7.56 17.65
CA ASN A 107 7.31 -8.67 18.19
C ASN A 107 8.52 -9.00 17.33
N LYS A 108 8.50 -8.72 16.03
CA LYS A 108 9.65 -8.85 15.12
C LYS A 108 10.69 -7.74 15.35
N GLY A 109 10.36 -6.71 16.14
CA GLY A 109 11.27 -5.59 16.47
C GLY A 109 11.50 -4.67 15.27
N VAL A 110 10.44 -4.32 14.55
CA VAL A 110 10.52 -3.36 13.44
C VAL A 110 10.75 -1.93 13.94
N SER A 111 11.50 -1.15 13.19
CA SER A 111 11.82 0.24 13.49
C SER A 111 10.72 1.22 13.07
N ILE A 112 10.03 0.91 11.99
CA ILE A 112 8.94 1.66 11.39
C ILE A 112 8.06 0.68 10.60
N VAL A 113 6.77 1.00 10.43
CA VAL A 113 5.82 0.19 9.65
C VAL A 113 5.36 0.95 8.42
N LEU A 114 5.22 0.27 7.29
CA LEU A 114 4.57 0.74 6.07
C LEU A 114 3.26 -0.03 5.86
N GLY A 115 2.21 0.67 5.47
CA GLY A 115 0.89 0.10 5.23
C GLY A 115 -0.18 0.82 6.05
N SER A 116 -1.42 0.50 5.79
CA SER A 116 -1.97 -0.53 4.95
C SER A 116 -2.71 0.08 3.74
N TYR A 117 -3.03 -0.77 2.75
CA TYR A 117 -3.99 -0.45 1.69
C TYR A 117 -5.39 -0.16 2.24
N GLY A 118 -5.82 -0.86 3.29
CA GLY A 118 -7.15 -0.75 3.87
C GLY A 118 -7.23 0.23 5.04
N SER A 119 -8.17 1.19 5.02
CA SER A 119 -8.32 2.17 6.11
C SER A 119 -8.77 1.56 7.43
N GLY A 120 -9.77 0.67 7.43
CA GLY A 120 -10.28 0.03 8.66
C GLY A 120 -9.24 -0.81 9.39
N VAL A 121 -8.46 -1.61 8.65
CA VAL A 121 -7.39 -2.43 9.23
C VAL A 121 -6.22 -1.57 9.71
N SER A 122 -5.95 -0.43 9.04
CA SER A 122 -4.95 0.56 9.49
C SER A 122 -5.32 1.17 10.83
N MET A 123 -6.58 1.60 11.00
CA MET A 123 -7.09 2.12 12.28
C MET A 123 -6.97 1.07 13.40
N ALA A 124 -7.38 -0.16 13.13
CA ALA A 124 -7.33 -1.24 14.10
C ALA A 124 -5.88 -1.63 14.50
N GLY A 125 -4.96 -1.70 13.54
CA GLY A 125 -3.54 -1.96 13.79
C GLY A 125 -2.84 -0.78 14.45
N GLY A 126 -3.24 0.44 14.13
CA GLY A 126 -2.68 1.69 14.64
C GLY A 126 -2.71 1.78 16.16
N THR A 127 -3.74 1.23 16.80
CA THR A 127 -3.82 1.17 18.28
C THR A 127 -2.67 0.39 18.90
N VAL A 128 -2.28 -0.73 18.28
CA VAL A 128 -1.17 -1.57 18.72
C VAL A 128 0.18 -0.88 18.46
N PHE A 129 0.34 -0.22 17.32
CA PHE A 129 1.54 0.54 17.03
C PHE A 129 1.70 1.71 18.00
N ALA A 130 0.61 2.42 18.35
CA ALA A 130 0.63 3.50 19.33
C ALA A 130 1.02 3.01 20.74
N GLU A 131 0.45 1.90 21.20
CA GLU A 131 0.81 1.30 22.48
C GLU A 131 2.28 0.88 22.54
N ALA A 132 2.84 0.43 21.41
CA ALA A 132 4.24 0.02 21.30
C ALA A 132 5.22 1.18 21.00
N GLY A 133 4.71 2.38 20.69
CA GLY A 133 5.52 3.53 20.27
C GLY A 133 6.24 3.31 18.93
N VAL A 134 5.67 2.48 18.04
CA VAL A 134 6.23 2.19 16.71
C VAL A 134 5.56 3.08 15.68
N PRO A 135 6.30 3.95 14.94
CA PRO A 135 5.72 4.79 13.91
C PRO A 135 5.24 3.97 12.71
N ALA A 136 4.16 4.45 12.07
CA ALA A 136 3.63 3.87 10.85
C ALA A 136 3.42 4.93 9.77
N ILE A 137 3.68 4.57 8.51
CA ILE A 137 3.37 5.39 7.32
C ILE A 137 2.29 4.66 6.52
N GLY A 138 1.10 5.25 6.49
CA GLY A 138 0.00 4.83 5.64
C GLY A 138 0.31 5.08 4.17
N VAL A 139 0.15 4.04 3.35
CA VAL A 139 0.49 4.09 1.93
C VAL A 139 -0.69 4.64 1.13
N THR A 140 -1.83 3.96 1.14
CA THR A 140 -3.04 4.42 0.45
C THR A 140 -4.32 4.36 1.31
N CYS A 141 -4.19 4.29 2.64
CA CYS A 141 -5.33 4.37 3.57
C CYS A 141 -5.86 5.81 3.69
N THR A 142 -6.76 6.19 2.82
CA THR A 142 -7.22 7.58 2.59
C THR A 142 -8.22 8.13 3.61
N ASN A 143 -8.83 7.27 4.45
CA ASN A 143 -9.79 7.72 5.46
C ASN A 143 -9.10 8.64 6.50
N PRO A 144 -9.62 9.85 6.77
CA PRO A 144 -9.01 10.79 7.71
C PRO A 144 -8.75 10.23 9.12
N GLN A 145 -9.60 9.32 9.59
CA GLN A 145 -9.52 8.76 10.93
C GLN A 145 -8.25 7.92 11.19
N VAL A 146 -7.58 7.46 10.13
CA VAL A 146 -6.30 6.72 10.29
C VAL A 146 -5.24 7.53 11.03
N THR A 147 -5.15 8.83 10.77
CA THR A 147 -4.15 9.71 11.39
C THR A 147 -4.75 10.65 12.45
N SER A 148 -6.05 11.02 12.35
CA SER A 148 -6.65 11.94 13.33
C SER A 148 -6.75 11.35 14.73
N ASP A 149 -6.81 10.04 14.85
CA ASP A 149 -7.02 9.33 16.11
C ASP A 149 -5.77 8.51 16.52
N CYS A 150 -4.62 8.72 15.84
CA CYS A 150 -3.40 7.94 16.10
C CYS A 150 -2.13 8.76 15.85
N ASP A 151 -1.49 9.24 16.91
CA ASP A 151 -0.31 10.12 16.89
C ASP A 151 0.96 9.47 16.32
N VAL A 152 0.98 8.15 16.14
CA VAL A 152 2.13 7.43 15.55
C VAL A 152 1.92 7.11 14.08
N TYR A 153 0.72 7.37 13.54
CA TYR A 153 0.37 7.05 12.16
C TYR A 153 0.47 8.30 11.27
N PHE A 154 1.36 8.27 10.32
CA PHE A 154 1.54 9.25 9.24
C PHE A 154 0.97 8.67 7.95
N ARG A 155 0.84 9.47 6.88
CA ARG A 155 0.43 8.96 5.57
C ARG A 155 1.06 9.76 4.44
N ILE A 156 1.20 9.13 3.28
CA ILE A 156 1.70 9.79 2.06
C ILE A 156 0.62 9.98 0.99
N CYS A 157 -0.59 9.47 1.22
CA CYS A 157 -1.73 9.57 0.30
C CYS A 157 -2.62 10.78 0.60
N PHE A 158 -3.41 11.21 -0.38
CA PHE A 158 -4.47 12.20 -0.19
C PHE A 158 -5.62 11.64 0.67
N LEU A 159 -6.55 12.51 1.05
CA LEU A 159 -7.67 12.20 1.93
C LEU A 159 -9.00 12.04 1.18
N ASP A 160 -9.89 11.19 1.70
CA ASP A 160 -11.25 11.00 1.18
C ASP A 160 -12.08 12.28 1.03
N PRO A 161 -12.01 13.30 1.92
CA PRO A 161 -12.70 14.57 1.70
C PRO A 161 -12.31 15.27 0.41
N PHE A 162 -11.02 15.22 0.05
CA PHE A 162 -10.52 15.75 -1.21
C PHE A 162 -11.00 14.90 -2.39
N GLN A 163 -10.76 13.60 -2.33
CA GLN A 163 -11.12 12.64 -3.38
C GLN A 163 -12.63 12.67 -3.68
N GLY A 164 -13.48 12.59 -2.65
CA GLY A 164 -14.93 12.65 -2.78
C GLY A 164 -15.42 13.98 -3.37
N THR A 165 -14.79 15.10 -2.98
CA THR A 165 -15.13 16.42 -3.53
C THR A 165 -14.76 16.53 -5.02
N VAL A 166 -13.61 16.03 -5.43
CA VAL A 166 -13.16 16.03 -6.84
C VAL A 166 -14.10 15.20 -7.69
N LEU A 167 -14.41 13.97 -7.29
CA LEU A 167 -15.31 13.07 -8.01
C LEU A 167 -16.74 13.62 -8.11
N ALA A 168 -17.25 14.24 -7.04
CA ALA A 168 -18.57 14.87 -7.04
C ALA A 168 -18.63 16.08 -8.00
N ASN A 169 -17.60 16.92 -7.99
CA ASN A 169 -17.51 18.05 -8.93
C ASN A 169 -17.43 17.56 -10.39
N TYR A 170 -16.64 16.51 -10.64
CA TYR A 170 -16.52 15.92 -11.97
C TYR A 170 -17.87 15.38 -12.45
N ALA A 171 -18.57 14.58 -11.62
CA ALA A 171 -19.88 14.05 -11.96
C ALA A 171 -20.90 15.17 -12.27
N TYR A 172 -20.98 16.16 -11.41
CA TYR A 172 -21.98 17.21 -11.54
C TYR A 172 -21.67 18.24 -12.64
N LYS A 173 -20.41 18.73 -12.70
CA LYS A 173 -20.03 19.84 -13.58
C LYS A 173 -19.54 19.39 -14.95
N GLU A 174 -18.74 18.33 -15.00
CA GLU A 174 -18.12 17.89 -16.25
C GLU A 174 -19.03 16.88 -16.98
N LEU A 175 -19.60 15.91 -16.26
CA LEU A 175 -20.53 14.95 -16.87
C LEU A 175 -21.98 15.46 -16.93
N GLY A 176 -22.31 16.53 -16.20
CA GLY A 176 -23.66 17.11 -16.17
C GLY A 176 -24.70 16.19 -15.54
N VAL A 177 -24.30 15.38 -14.58
CA VAL A 177 -25.15 14.36 -13.95
C VAL A 177 -25.90 14.95 -12.77
N ASP A 178 -27.23 14.79 -12.77
CA ASP A 178 -28.11 15.24 -11.68
C ASP A 178 -28.36 14.17 -10.61
N THR A 179 -28.21 12.88 -10.96
CA THR A 179 -28.49 11.76 -10.05
C THR A 179 -27.34 10.77 -10.08
N ALA A 180 -26.76 10.51 -8.92
CA ALA A 180 -25.71 9.50 -8.68
C ALA A 180 -26.27 8.30 -7.91
N TYR A 181 -25.89 7.10 -8.31
CA TYR A 181 -26.15 5.88 -7.57
C TYR A 181 -24.87 5.47 -6.85
N LEU A 182 -24.92 5.35 -5.52
CA LEU A 182 -23.77 5.08 -4.67
C LEU A 182 -23.82 3.64 -4.20
N LEU A 183 -22.75 2.89 -4.41
CA LEU A 183 -22.70 1.47 -4.12
C LEU A 183 -21.41 1.12 -3.38
N GLY A 184 -21.52 0.70 -2.13
CA GLY A 184 -20.37 0.34 -1.28
C GLY A 184 -20.60 -0.96 -0.51
N MET A 185 -19.52 -1.56 -0.03
CA MET A 185 -19.60 -2.72 0.84
C MET A 185 -20.00 -2.32 2.25
N LEU A 186 -20.97 -3.04 2.82
CA LEU A 186 -21.38 -2.85 4.20
C LEU A 186 -20.23 -3.22 5.16
N GLY A 187 -19.88 -2.31 6.05
CA GLY A 187 -18.80 -2.52 7.05
C GLY A 187 -17.40 -2.18 6.56
N SER A 188 -17.24 -1.67 5.32
CA SER A 188 -15.97 -1.10 4.86
C SER A 188 -15.87 0.37 5.27
N ASP A 189 -14.91 0.70 6.15
CA ASP A 189 -14.68 2.09 6.58
C ASP A 189 -14.24 2.99 5.43
N TYR A 190 -13.50 2.45 4.45
CA TYR A 190 -13.10 3.18 3.26
C TYR A 190 -14.31 3.49 2.37
N ASP A 191 -15.07 2.46 1.97
CA ASP A 191 -16.21 2.64 1.07
C ASP A 191 -17.23 3.63 1.66
N GLN A 192 -17.61 3.42 2.92
CA GLN A 192 -18.60 4.26 3.59
C GLN A 192 -18.10 5.69 3.81
N GLY A 193 -16.82 5.85 4.15
CA GLY A 193 -16.18 7.16 4.33
C GLY A 193 -16.16 7.96 3.03
N LEU A 194 -15.67 7.36 1.95
CA LEU A 194 -15.58 8.06 0.67
C LEU A 194 -16.96 8.33 0.04
N ILE A 195 -17.93 7.41 0.18
CA ILE A 195 -19.33 7.65 -0.19
C ILE A 195 -19.91 8.83 0.59
N TYR A 196 -19.64 8.94 1.89
CA TYR A 196 -20.08 10.07 2.70
C TYR A 196 -19.57 11.41 2.15
N TYR A 197 -18.27 11.53 1.87
CA TYR A 197 -17.69 12.78 1.36
C TYR A 197 -18.16 13.12 -0.05
N PHE A 198 -18.31 12.13 -0.92
CA PHE A 198 -18.92 12.32 -2.24
C PHE A 198 -20.35 12.85 -2.10
N THR A 199 -21.16 12.21 -1.26
CA THR A 199 -22.57 12.63 -1.01
C THR A 199 -22.65 14.08 -0.58
N GLN A 200 -21.87 14.48 0.44
CA GLN A 200 -21.88 15.85 0.95
C GLN A 200 -21.52 16.88 -0.14
N ALA A 201 -20.54 16.56 -0.97
CA ALA A 201 -20.10 17.44 -2.05
C ALA A 201 -21.14 17.47 -3.19
N PHE A 202 -21.69 16.33 -3.59
CA PHE A 202 -22.63 16.22 -4.71
C PHE A 202 -23.98 16.87 -4.40
N GLU A 203 -24.54 16.63 -3.21
CA GLU A 203 -25.77 17.27 -2.75
C GLU A 203 -25.62 18.79 -2.60
N LYS A 204 -24.46 19.27 -2.12
CA LYS A 204 -24.14 20.70 -2.04
C LYS A 204 -24.15 21.38 -3.42
N LEU A 205 -23.84 20.65 -4.49
CA LEU A 205 -23.93 21.15 -5.87
C LEU A 205 -25.35 21.12 -6.42
N GLY A 206 -26.31 20.48 -5.73
CA GLY A 206 -27.69 20.31 -6.15
C GLY A 206 -28.03 18.96 -6.74
N GLY A 207 -27.06 18.01 -6.71
CA GLY A 207 -27.25 16.65 -7.16
C GLY A 207 -28.11 15.82 -6.20
N LYS A 208 -28.61 14.70 -6.68
CA LYS A 208 -29.40 13.72 -5.92
C LYS A 208 -28.63 12.42 -5.82
N VAL A 209 -28.69 11.77 -4.67
CA VAL A 209 -28.06 10.47 -4.44
C VAL A 209 -29.08 9.38 -4.14
N VAL A 210 -28.83 8.19 -4.66
CA VAL A 210 -29.50 6.95 -4.28
C VAL A 210 -28.40 6.00 -3.83
N ALA A 211 -28.41 5.58 -2.57
CA ALA A 211 -27.34 4.76 -1.99
C ALA A 211 -27.86 3.37 -1.62
N GLU A 212 -27.10 2.37 -1.98
CA GLU A 212 -27.29 0.98 -1.54
C GLU A 212 -25.96 0.38 -1.10
N ASN A 213 -26.03 -0.59 -0.19
CA ASN A 213 -24.87 -1.36 0.26
C ASN A 213 -25.04 -2.83 -0.09
N PHE A 214 -23.93 -3.49 -0.38
CA PHE A 214 -23.89 -4.95 -0.56
C PHE A 214 -23.11 -5.61 0.58
N PRO A 215 -23.42 -6.87 0.93
CA PRO A 215 -22.68 -7.60 1.95
C PRO A 215 -21.33 -8.09 1.42
N GLU A 216 -20.40 -8.32 2.32
CA GLU A 216 -19.14 -9.01 2.04
C GLU A 216 -19.39 -10.34 1.32
N GLY A 217 -18.54 -10.68 0.35
CA GLY A 217 -18.66 -11.89 -0.45
C GLY A 217 -19.75 -11.85 -1.53
N ASN A 218 -20.37 -10.68 -1.79
CA ASN A 218 -21.34 -10.55 -2.87
C ASN A 218 -20.69 -10.79 -4.24
N ALA A 219 -21.22 -11.75 -5.00
CA ALA A 219 -20.70 -12.08 -6.34
C ALA A 219 -21.64 -11.66 -7.49
N ASN A 220 -22.77 -11.01 -7.19
CA ASN A 220 -23.77 -10.67 -8.20
C ASN A 220 -24.28 -9.24 -8.04
N PHE A 221 -23.96 -8.40 -9.02
CA PHE A 221 -24.31 -6.98 -9.01
C PHE A 221 -25.44 -6.61 -9.98
N VAL A 222 -26.04 -7.57 -10.68
CA VAL A 222 -27.09 -7.31 -11.69
C VAL A 222 -28.25 -6.50 -11.13
N SER A 223 -28.74 -6.81 -9.92
CA SER A 223 -29.84 -6.08 -9.29
C SER A 223 -29.46 -4.63 -8.97
N TYR A 224 -28.26 -4.38 -8.49
CA TYR A 224 -27.76 -3.03 -8.19
C TYR A 224 -27.65 -2.19 -9.46
N ILE A 225 -27.12 -2.76 -10.54
CA ILE A 225 -27.05 -2.05 -11.83
C ILE A 225 -28.45 -1.72 -12.36
N ASN A 226 -29.40 -2.66 -12.25
CA ASN A 226 -30.79 -2.39 -12.65
C ASN A 226 -31.46 -1.33 -11.76
N ASN A 227 -31.14 -1.27 -10.47
CA ASN A 227 -31.62 -0.22 -9.57
C ASN A 227 -31.03 1.16 -9.94
N ALA A 228 -29.74 1.21 -10.29
CA ALA A 228 -29.11 2.44 -10.81
C ALA A 228 -29.81 2.94 -12.09
N LYS A 229 -30.11 2.05 -13.02
CA LYS A 229 -30.87 2.37 -14.24
C LYS A 229 -32.30 2.85 -13.93
N ALA A 230 -32.98 2.19 -13.01
CA ALA A 230 -34.33 2.57 -12.58
C ALA A 230 -34.36 3.95 -11.89
N ALA A 231 -33.30 4.32 -11.19
CA ALA A 231 -33.09 5.63 -10.59
C ALA A 231 -32.75 6.73 -11.62
N ASN A 232 -32.55 6.38 -12.89
CA ASN A 232 -32.00 7.25 -13.93
C ASN A 232 -30.66 7.87 -13.53
N ALA A 233 -29.81 7.12 -12.84
CA ALA A 233 -28.49 7.56 -12.43
C ALA A 233 -27.57 7.74 -13.65
N GLY A 234 -26.93 8.87 -13.78
CA GLY A 234 -25.93 9.13 -14.82
C GLY A 234 -24.55 8.62 -14.43
N VAL A 235 -24.33 8.37 -13.13
CA VAL A 235 -23.11 7.72 -12.64
C VAL A 235 -23.45 6.65 -11.61
N ILE A 236 -22.63 5.59 -11.57
CA ILE A 236 -22.50 4.69 -10.43
C ILE A 236 -21.18 5.05 -9.76
N PHE A 237 -21.23 5.60 -8.55
CA PHE A 237 -20.05 5.83 -7.73
C PHE A 237 -19.83 4.65 -6.79
N SER A 238 -18.72 3.94 -6.96
CA SER A 238 -18.45 2.72 -6.21
C SER A 238 -16.97 2.62 -5.84
N PRO A 239 -16.56 3.18 -4.68
CA PRO A 239 -15.19 3.13 -4.18
C PRO A 239 -14.96 1.81 -3.44
N VAL A 240 -14.87 0.73 -4.16
CA VAL A 240 -14.78 -0.63 -3.62
C VAL A 240 -13.43 -1.26 -3.90
N SER A 241 -13.15 -2.42 -3.29
CA SER A 241 -11.95 -3.19 -3.61
C SER A 241 -11.93 -3.65 -5.06
N ILE A 242 -10.73 -3.94 -5.58
CA ILE A 242 -10.48 -4.37 -6.97
C ILE A 242 -11.40 -5.52 -7.38
N ASN A 243 -11.58 -6.52 -6.51
CA ASN A 243 -12.39 -7.70 -6.79
C ASN A 243 -13.87 -7.35 -7.06
N TYR A 244 -14.45 -6.47 -6.25
CA TYR A 244 -15.82 -6.01 -6.46
C TYR A 244 -15.94 -5.05 -7.64
N ALA A 245 -14.95 -4.20 -7.85
CA ALA A 245 -14.90 -3.29 -8.99
C ALA A 245 -14.98 -4.05 -10.32
N GLN A 246 -14.21 -5.15 -10.46
CA GLN A 246 -14.29 -6.01 -11.63
C GLN A 246 -15.71 -6.53 -11.87
N LEU A 247 -16.36 -7.05 -10.84
CA LEU A 247 -17.73 -7.60 -10.94
C LEU A 247 -18.77 -6.53 -11.28
N ILE A 248 -18.60 -5.31 -10.72
CA ILE A 248 -19.48 -4.17 -11.00
C ILE A 248 -19.32 -3.71 -12.45
N VAL A 249 -18.09 -3.56 -12.93
CA VAL A 249 -17.78 -3.20 -14.32
C VAL A 249 -18.37 -4.24 -15.29
N GLU A 250 -18.18 -5.54 -15.01
CA GLU A 250 -18.74 -6.62 -15.81
C GLU A 250 -20.27 -6.62 -15.82
N ALA A 251 -20.89 -6.42 -14.66
CA ALA A 251 -22.35 -6.35 -14.55
C ALA A 251 -22.91 -5.11 -15.26
N ALA A 252 -22.26 -3.95 -15.14
CA ALA A 252 -22.67 -2.72 -15.81
C ALA A 252 -22.66 -2.86 -17.33
N ALA A 253 -21.57 -3.40 -17.89
CA ALA A 253 -21.46 -3.69 -19.31
C ALA A 253 -22.54 -4.71 -19.77
N ALA A 254 -22.72 -5.80 -19.02
CA ALA A 254 -23.70 -6.84 -19.37
C ALA A 254 -25.15 -6.35 -19.30
N GLN A 255 -25.47 -5.42 -18.41
CA GLN A 255 -26.81 -4.82 -18.26
C GLN A 255 -27.02 -3.58 -19.15
N GLY A 256 -26.01 -3.15 -19.92
CA GLY A 256 -26.09 -1.96 -20.74
C GLY A 256 -26.35 -0.71 -19.92
N PHE A 257 -25.53 -0.45 -18.92
CA PHE A 257 -25.52 0.81 -18.18
C PHE A 257 -24.83 1.86 -19.04
N GLU A 258 -25.57 2.90 -19.45
CA GLU A 258 -25.07 3.94 -20.36
C GLU A 258 -24.35 5.11 -19.63
N GLY A 259 -24.37 5.11 -18.30
CA GLY A 259 -23.66 6.11 -17.49
C GLY A 259 -22.20 5.75 -17.22
N THR A 260 -21.53 6.61 -16.48
CA THR A 260 -20.12 6.42 -16.08
C THR A 260 -20.04 5.68 -14.74
N ILE A 261 -19.11 4.71 -14.62
CA ILE A 261 -18.68 4.18 -13.33
C ILE A 261 -17.59 5.10 -12.79
N LEU A 262 -17.82 5.68 -11.62
CA LEU A 262 -16.82 6.46 -10.92
C LEU A 262 -16.24 5.64 -9.77
N GLY A 263 -14.93 5.57 -9.69
CA GLY A 263 -14.22 4.89 -8.62
C GLY A 263 -13.23 5.78 -7.89
N GLY A 264 -12.85 5.34 -6.71
CA GLY A 264 -11.72 5.90 -5.99
C GLY A 264 -10.39 5.36 -6.51
N ASP A 265 -9.34 5.66 -5.78
CA ASP A 265 -7.96 5.20 -6.03
C ASP A 265 -7.82 3.68 -6.07
N THR A 266 -8.67 2.95 -5.35
CA THR A 266 -8.69 1.48 -5.34
C THR A 266 -8.98 0.85 -6.71
N LEU A 267 -9.62 1.58 -7.62
CA LEU A 267 -9.90 1.08 -8.97
C LEU A 267 -8.72 1.23 -9.93
N ASP A 268 -7.63 1.88 -9.54
CA ASP A 268 -6.42 1.96 -10.37
C ASP A 268 -5.66 0.62 -10.36
N SER A 269 -6.17 -0.32 -11.13
CA SER A 269 -5.61 -1.66 -11.24
C SER A 269 -5.75 -2.19 -12.67
N ASN A 270 -4.69 -2.88 -13.13
CA ASN A 270 -4.72 -3.64 -14.39
C ASN A 270 -5.87 -4.66 -14.44
N MET A 271 -6.31 -5.17 -13.31
CA MET A 271 -7.42 -6.13 -13.23
C MET A 271 -8.76 -5.45 -13.58
N VAL A 272 -8.96 -4.19 -13.15
CA VAL A 272 -10.15 -3.40 -13.52
C VAL A 272 -10.10 -3.01 -15.00
N VAL A 273 -8.92 -2.63 -15.50
CA VAL A 273 -8.70 -2.34 -16.93
C VAL A 273 -9.03 -3.55 -17.80
N GLU A 274 -8.55 -4.75 -17.44
CA GLU A 274 -8.87 -5.97 -18.19
C GLU A 274 -10.36 -6.34 -18.10
N ALA A 275 -11.02 -6.07 -16.96
CA ALA A 275 -12.46 -6.27 -16.81
C ALA A 275 -13.29 -5.34 -17.72
N ALA A 276 -12.84 -4.13 -17.99
CA ALA A 276 -13.48 -3.16 -18.88
C ALA A 276 -13.16 -3.38 -20.36
N LYS A 277 -12.05 -4.03 -20.67
CA LYS A 277 -11.49 -4.15 -22.01
C LYS A 277 -12.44 -4.77 -23.03
N GLY A 278 -12.71 -4.05 -24.12
CA GLY A 278 -13.58 -4.50 -25.19
C GLY A 278 -15.08 -4.52 -24.83
N LYS A 279 -15.46 -3.96 -23.70
CA LYS A 279 -16.84 -3.78 -23.27
C LYS A 279 -17.27 -2.33 -23.47
N ASP A 280 -18.57 -2.12 -23.68
CA ASP A 280 -19.17 -0.78 -23.75
C ASP A 280 -19.47 -0.31 -22.31
N VAL A 281 -18.47 0.23 -21.66
CA VAL A 281 -18.54 0.75 -20.29
C VAL A 281 -17.53 1.88 -20.14
N ASP A 282 -17.98 3.00 -19.56
CA ASP A 282 -17.12 4.15 -19.24
C ASP A 282 -16.74 4.08 -17.75
N VAL A 283 -15.44 4.08 -17.46
CA VAL A 283 -14.92 4.03 -16.08
C VAL A 283 -13.96 5.20 -15.89
N LYS A 284 -14.17 5.99 -14.85
CA LYS A 284 -13.29 7.10 -14.44
C LYS A 284 -12.91 6.91 -12.98
N ILE A 285 -11.66 7.19 -12.67
CA ILE A 285 -11.10 6.97 -11.33
C ILE A 285 -10.27 8.16 -10.88
N THR A 286 -10.09 8.29 -9.59
CA THR A 286 -8.99 9.07 -9.02
C THR A 286 -7.76 8.19 -8.88
N THR A 287 -6.57 8.77 -9.06
CA THR A 287 -5.32 8.01 -8.96
C THR A 287 -4.19 8.88 -8.40
N PHE A 288 -3.19 8.25 -7.80
CA PHE A 288 -1.97 8.91 -7.29
C PHE A 288 -0.90 9.08 -8.37
N TYR A 289 -0.90 8.20 -9.38
CA TYR A 289 0.09 8.16 -10.43
C TYR A 289 -0.54 7.66 -11.74
N GLN A 290 -0.03 8.15 -12.84
CA GLN A 290 -0.37 7.64 -14.17
C GLN A 290 0.90 7.13 -14.85
N GLU A 291 0.88 5.88 -15.29
CA GLU A 291 1.97 5.30 -16.08
C GLU A 291 2.34 6.22 -17.26
N GLY A 292 3.65 6.45 -17.45
CA GLY A 292 4.19 7.47 -18.33
C GLY A 292 4.59 8.77 -17.61
N GLY A 293 4.19 8.96 -16.37
CA GLY A 293 4.56 10.13 -15.56
C GLY A 293 6.06 10.18 -15.20
N ASN A 294 6.69 9.00 -15.06
CA ASN A 294 8.13 8.86 -14.89
C ASN A 294 8.63 7.67 -15.74
N PRO A 295 9.06 7.91 -17.00
CA PRO A 295 9.43 6.83 -17.92
C PRO A 295 10.61 5.96 -17.45
N GLU A 296 11.53 6.51 -16.67
CA GLU A 296 12.70 5.77 -16.15
C GLU A 296 12.25 4.78 -15.06
N PHE A 297 11.45 5.23 -14.13
CA PHE A 297 10.86 4.38 -13.10
C PHE A 297 9.98 3.28 -13.74
N ASP A 298 9.09 3.66 -14.66
CA ASP A 298 8.20 2.72 -15.33
C ASP A 298 8.97 1.61 -16.06
N ALA A 299 10.02 1.98 -16.78
CA ALA A 299 10.85 1.00 -17.47
C ALA A 299 11.56 0.06 -16.50
N GLY A 300 12.13 0.60 -15.41
CA GLY A 300 12.87 -0.18 -14.42
C GLY A 300 11.98 -1.18 -13.67
N ILE A 301 10.82 -0.72 -13.20
CA ILE A 301 9.90 -1.62 -12.46
C ILE A 301 9.29 -2.69 -13.37
N LYS A 302 8.97 -2.37 -14.62
CA LYS A 302 8.49 -3.34 -15.61
C LYS A 302 9.52 -4.41 -15.93
N GLU A 303 10.78 -4.03 -16.10
CA GLU A 303 11.88 -4.98 -16.29
C GLU A 303 11.97 -5.92 -15.08
N TRP A 304 11.95 -5.37 -13.87
CA TRP A 304 12.02 -6.15 -12.64
C TRP A 304 10.80 -7.08 -12.47
N ILE A 305 9.58 -6.62 -12.73
CA ILE A 305 8.36 -7.45 -12.70
C ILE A 305 8.48 -8.61 -13.70
N ASN A 306 8.92 -8.34 -14.93
CA ASN A 306 9.04 -9.37 -15.98
C ASN A 306 10.16 -10.38 -15.69
N ALA A 307 11.20 -10.00 -14.95
CA ALA A 307 12.27 -10.88 -14.50
C ALA A 307 11.88 -11.73 -13.27
N ASN A 308 10.78 -11.38 -12.57
CA ASN A 308 10.37 -12.03 -11.32
C ASN A 308 8.94 -12.59 -11.46
N ALA A 309 8.82 -13.91 -11.54
CA ALA A 309 7.53 -14.59 -11.75
C ALA A 309 6.51 -14.34 -10.62
N ASP A 310 6.98 -14.26 -9.38
CA ASP A 310 6.13 -14.00 -8.21
C ASP A 310 5.63 -12.54 -8.23
N ALA A 311 6.52 -11.59 -8.56
CA ALA A 311 6.14 -10.20 -8.73
C ALA A 311 5.09 -10.04 -9.83
N LYS A 312 5.27 -10.69 -10.97
CA LYS A 312 4.31 -10.67 -12.07
C LYS A 312 2.96 -11.26 -11.67
N THR A 313 2.96 -12.36 -10.93
CA THR A 313 1.73 -13.00 -10.43
C THR A 313 1.00 -12.07 -9.45
N ASN A 314 1.74 -11.46 -8.51
CA ASN A 314 1.19 -10.52 -7.53
C ASN A 314 0.67 -9.23 -8.19
N ASN A 315 1.19 -8.88 -9.37
CA ASN A 315 0.72 -7.76 -10.20
C ASN A 315 -0.41 -8.15 -11.17
N GLY A 316 -1.17 -9.20 -10.89
CA GLY A 316 -2.29 -9.62 -11.75
C GLY A 316 -1.89 -10.20 -13.12
N GLY A 317 -0.64 -10.68 -13.26
CA GLY A 317 -0.17 -11.43 -14.42
C GLY A 317 0.46 -10.60 -15.57
N ASN A 318 0.49 -9.28 -15.47
CA ASN A 318 1.13 -8.40 -16.44
C ASN A 318 2.11 -7.42 -15.76
N ASP A 319 2.64 -6.44 -16.47
CA ASP A 319 3.63 -5.47 -16.01
C ASP A 319 3.11 -4.02 -15.98
N MET A 320 1.80 -3.81 -16.01
CA MET A 320 1.21 -2.48 -15.89
C MET A 320 1.56 -1.87 -14.52
N VAL A 321 1.99 -0.63 -14.52
CA VAL A 321 2.34 0.09 -13.29
C VAL A 321 1.06 0.64 -12.64
N SER A 322 0.68 0.08 -11.51
CA SER A 322 -0.41 0.58 -10.68
C SER A 322 0.04 1.76 -9.83
N ALA A 323 -0.84 2.74 -9.60
CA ALA A 323 -0.54 3.87 -8.73
C ALA A 323 -0.18 3.44 -7.30
N VAL A 324 -0.83 2.41 -6.78
CA VAL A 324 -0.55 1.92 -5.42
C VAL A 324 0.84 1.26 -5.32
N THR A 325 1.35 0.70 -6.42
CA THR A 325 2.74 0.21 -6.50
C THR A 325 3.73 1.37 -6.38
N VAL A 326 3.45 2.49 -7.05
CA VAL A 326 4.27 3.72 -6.92
C VAL A 326 4.24 4.25 -5.49
N MET A 327 3.07 4.26 -4.86
CA MET A 327 2.94 4.69 -3.47
C MET A 327 3.73 3.78 -2.51
N GLY A 328 3.72 2.47 -2.72
CA GLY A 328 4.55 1.53 -1.94
C GLY A 328 6.04 1.80 -2.09
N TYR A 329 6.49 2.13 -3.32
CA TYR A 329 7.87 2.55 -3.59
C TYR A 329 8.23 3.83 -2.83
N ASP A 330 7.40 4.85 -2.93
CA ASP A 330 7.64 6.14 -2.26
C ASP A 330 7.57 6.02 -0.74
N ALA A 331 6.69 5.19 -0.19
CA ALA A 331 6.62 4.91 1.25
C ALA A 331 7.93 4.33 1.79
N TYR A 332 8.54 3.40 1.05
CA TYR A 332 9.83 2.83 1.42
C TYR A 332 10.92 3.91 1.51
N PHE A 333 11.05 4.75 0.49
CA PHE A 333 12.06 5.81 0.51
C PHE A 333 11.77 6.88 1.56
N THR A 334 10.51 7.21 1.80
CA THR A 334 10.11 8.12 2.89
C THR A 334 10.53 7.55 4.25
N ALA A 335 10.39 6.23 4.47
CA ALA A 335 10.87 5.59 5.67
C ALA A 335 12.41 5.62 5.78
N LEU A 336 13.15 5.46 4.67
CA LEU A 336 14.60 5.59 4.68
C LEU A 336 15.02 7.02 5.08
N GLU A 337 14.34 8.05 4.56
CA GLU A 337 14.63 9.44 4.93
C GLU A 337 14.31 9.70 6.42
N ALA A 338 13.24 9.11 6.96
CA ALA A 338 12.92 9.19 8.39
C ALA A 338 14.00 8.53 9.26
N ILE A 339 14.48 7.34 8.87
CA ILE A 339 15.56 6.62 9.57
C ILE A 339 16.88 7.42 9.52
N LYS A 340 17.23 8.01 8.37
CA LYS A 340 18.42 8.87 8.22
C LYS A 340 18.30 10.12 9.09
N ALA A 341 17.16 10.81 9.06
CA ALA A 341 16.90 12.02 9.84
C ALA A 341 16.97 11.75 11.35
N ALA A 342 16.46 10.59 11.78
CA ALA A 342 16.56 10.13 13.17
C ALA A 342 18.00 9.84 13.61
N GLY A 343 18.87 9.44 12.66
CA GLY A 343 20.21 8.96 12.98
C GLY A 343 20.22 7.71 13.88
N SER A 344 19.15 6.93 13.86
CA SER A 344 18.87 5.83 14.79
C SER A 344 17.94 4.79 14.15
N THR A 345 17.98 3.55 14.65
CA THR A 345 16.99 2.51 14.32
C THR A 345 15.90 2.39 15.38
N ALA A 346 15.94 3.17 16.45
CA ALA A 346 14.94 3.12 17.52
C ALA A 346 13.63 3.79 17.06
N PRO A 347 12.47 3.10 17.25
CA PRO A 347 11.17 3.63 16.82
C PRO A 347 10.85 5.04 17.33
N ALA A 348 11.18 5.33 18.60
CA ALA A 348 10.90 6.63 19.21
C ALA A 348 11.69 7.79 18.55
N ASP A 349 12.93 7.54 18.14
CA ASP A 349 13.75 8.54 17.45
C ASP A 349 13.22 8.81 16.04
N ILE A 350 12.78 7.74 15.33
CA ILE A 350 12.19 7.83 14.01
C ILE A 350 10.85 8.58 14.08
N LEU A 351 10.00 8.27 15.06
CA LEU A 351 8.74 8.96 15.30
C LEU A 351 8.96 10.47 15.50
N ALA A 352 9.96 10.83 16.29
CA ALA A 352 10.30 12.24 16.55
C ALA A 352 10.84 12.96 15.30
N ALA A 353 11.45 12.24 14.35
CA ALA A 353 12.02 12.81 13.13
C ALA A 353 10.98 12.98 12.01
N LEU A 354 9.94 12.11 11.95
CA LEU A 354 8.94 12.04 10.88
C LEU A 354 8.32 13.40 10.51
N PRO A 355 7.90 14.27 11.44
CA PRO A 355 7.29 15.56 11.07
C PRO A 355 8.20 16.48 10.25
N GLY A 356 9.52 16.30 10.34
CA GLY A 356 10.50 17.08 9.58
C GLY A 356 10.95 16.45 8.26
N VAL A 357 10.43 15.27 7.92
CA VAL A 357 10.83 14.52 6.72
C VAL A 357 10.21 15.16 5.47
N THR A 358 11.03 15.29 4.44
CA THR A 358 10.61 15.63 3.08
C THR A 358 11.25 14.65 2.10
N TYR A 359 10.48 14.21 1.11
CA TYR A 359 10.96 13.32 0.06
C TYR A 359 10.33 13.68 -1.30
N SER A 360 11.16 13.80 -2.33
CA SER A 360 10.70 14.00 -3.72
C SER A 360 10.53 12.65 -4.36
N GLY A 361 9.31 12.12 -4.29
CA GLY A 361 8.93 10.80 -4.77
C GLY A 361 8.52 10.76 -6.23
N ILE A 362 8.23 9.57 -6.71
CA ILE A 362 7.67 9.33 -8.06
C ILE A 362 6.24 9.88 -8.14
N SER A 363 5.48 9.76 -7.06
CA SER A 363 4.11 10.29 -6.94
C SER A 363 4.07 11.81 -6.76
N GLY A 364 5.17 12.44 -6.34
CA GLY A 364 5.29 13.88 -6.07
C GLY A 364 6.07 14.19 -4.80
N GLU A 365 5.99 15.45 -4.35
CA GLU A 365 6.61 15.88 -3.11
C GLU A 365 5.84 15.37 -1.90
N ILE A 366 6.54 14.72 -0.98
CA ILE A 366 5.99 14.18 0.26
C ILE A 366 6.58 14.98 1.42
N SER A 367 5.71 15.52 2.25
CA SER A 367 6.05 16.17 3.54
C SER A 367 4.84 16.02 4.46
N PHE A 368 5.03 16.20 5.76
CA PHE A 368 3.97 16.02 6.75
C PHE A 368 3.62 17.33 7.42
N ASP A 369 2.34 17.54 7.74
CA ASP A 369 1.90 18.57 8.67
C ASP A 369 2.04 18.08 10.14
N ASP A 370 1.66 18.95 11.08
CA ASP A 370 1.76 18.66 12.52
C ASP A 370 0.91 17.44 12.99
N ILE A 371 0.00 16.96 12.14
CA ILE A 371 -0.86 15.79 12.41
C ILE A 371 -0.57 14.62 11.45
N GLY A 372 0.59 14.63 10.78
CA GLY A 372 1.03 13.53 9.94
C GLY A 372 0.32 13.41 8.59
N ILE A 373 -0.35 14.46 8.12
CA ILE A 373 -1.02 14.52 6.81
C ILE A 373 -0.06 15.11 5.78
N PRO A 374 -0.01 14.60 4.53
CA PRO A 374 0.88 15.14 3.51
C PRO A 374 0.52 16.58 3.14
N PHE A 375 1.51 17.45 3.14
CA PHE A 375 1.36 18.90 2.91
C PHE A 375 1.11 19.27 1.44
N CYS A 376 1.46 18.39 0.50
CA CYS A 376 1.47 18.69 -0.94
C CYS A 376 0.09 18.86 -1.59
N LEU A 377 -1.01 18.68 -0.83
CA LEU A 377 -2.38 18.71 -1.35
C LEU A 377 -3.11 20.03 -1.14
N ILE A 378 -2.49 21.02 -0.47
CA ILE A 378 -3.20 22.24 -0.03
C ILE A 378 -3.13 23.38 -1.05
N ASN A 379 -2.20 23.38 -2.02
CA ASN A 379 -1.87 24.56 -2.84
C ASN A 379 -2.17 24.47 -4.34
N ALA A 380 -2.89 23.47 -4.82
CA ALA A 380 -3.21 23.40 -6.25
C ALA A 380 -4.71 23.46 -6.52
N ASN A 381 -5.05 24.02 -7.66
CA ASN A 381 -6.40 23.90 -8.21
C ASN A 381 -6.80 22.43 -8.22
N ALA A 382 -7.85 22.08 -7.50
CA ALA A 382 -8.27 20.72 -7.19
C ALA A 382 -8.40 19.75 -8.40
N LEU A 383 -8.39 20.29 -9.61
CA LEU A 383 -8.47 19.53 -10.87
C LEU A 383 -7.10 19.04 -11.40
N ASP A 384 -5.98 19.61 -10.91
CA ASP A 384 -4.64 19.26 -11.45
C ASP A 384 -3.95 18.09 -10.69
N PHE A 385 -4.45 17.71 -9.52
CA PHE A 385 -3.82 16.70 -8.65
C PHE A 385 -4.54 15.34 -8.58
N CYS A 386 -5.85 15.31 -8.81
CA CYS A 386 -6.52 14.05 -9.09
C CYS A 386 -6.47 13.80 -10.59
N LYS A 387 -5.58 12.93 -11.02
CA LYS A 387 -5.60 12.49 -12.40
C LYS A 387 -6.82 11.60 -12.59
N LEU A 388 -7.74 12.04 -13.43
CA LEU A 388 -8.79 11.19 -13.96
C LEU A 388 -8.16 10.34 -15.05
N ARG A 389 -8.22 9.05 -14.92
CA ARG A 389 -7.74 8.08 -15.90
C ARG A 389 -8.93 7.51 -16.66
N ASP A 390 -8.83 7.51 -17.99
CA ASP A 390 -9.77 6.83 -18.88
C ASP A 390 -9.55 5.32 -18.88
#